data_d200f8344dd487fc0b0f063b929eb71c
#
_entry.id   d200f8344dd487fc0b0f063b929eb71c
#
_cell.length_a   1.000
_cell.length_b   1.000
_cell.length_c   1.000
_cell.angle_alpha   90.00
_cell.angle_beta   90.00
_cell.angle_gamma   90.00
#
_symmetry.space_group_name_H-M   'P 1'
#
loop_
_entity.id
_entity.type
_entity.pdbx_description
1 polymer ?
#
loop_
_entity_poly.entity_id
_entity_poly.type
_entity_poly.pdbx_seq_one_letter_code
_entity_poly.pdbx_strand_id
1 'polypeptide(L)'
;MFEWEKLDDATKELVTIASKAVNMEVLSMFQAANDSSYQKLINEHGVQMRQLPDPVMNALGQRAGEVCSSIAAEDPISQALFSHIVEFRSSILRWTNTSEKEYMRVRSLPFTYPSA
;
A
#
# COMPACT_ATOMS: atom_id res chain seq x y z
N MET A 1 29.52 -9.24 -1.63
CA MET A 1 29.07 -9.50 -0.23
C MET A 1 28.29 -8.27 0.19
N PHE A 2 27.05 -8.45 0.55
CA PHE A 2 26.19 -7.35 0.97
C PHE A 2 26.66 -6.79 2.32
N GLU A 3 26.62 -5.48 2.51
CA GLU A 3 27.05 -4.81 3.74
C GLU A 3 26.32 -5.35 4.98
N TRP A 4 25.06 -5.79 4.81
CA TRP A 4 24.26 -6.43 5.84
C TRP A 4 24.93 -7.65 6.46
N GLU A 5 25.59 -8.48 5.65
CA GLU A 5 26.24 -9.70 6.13
C GLU A 5 27.48 -9.43 6.99
N LYS A 6 28.04 -8.23 6.90
CA LYS A 6 29.21 -7.81 7.70
C LYS A 6 28.82 -7.34 9.11
N LEU A 7 27.55 -7.09 9.35
CA LEU A 7 27.05 -6.66 10.66
C LEU A 7 26.99 -7.85 11.62
N ASP A 8 27.28 -7.58 12.90
CA ASP A 8 27.01 -8.56 13.96
C ASP A 8 25.50 -8.73 14.20
N ASP A 9 25.13 -9.79 14.90
CA ASP A 9 23.72 -10.14 15.10
C ASP A 9 22.98 -9.09 15.94
N ALA A 10 23.63 -8.49 16.92
CA ALA A 10 23.04 -7.43 17.74
C ALA A 10 22.71 -6.18 16.89
N THR A 11 23.64 -5.79 16.02
CA THR A 11 23.42 -4.66 15.10
C THR A 11 22.31 -4.97 14.08
N LYS A 12 22.26 -6.19 13.54
CA LYS A 12 21.17 -6.63 12.65
C LYS A 12 19.81 -6.55 13.34
N GLU A 13 19.72 -7.01 14.57
CA GLU A 13 18.49 -6.96 15.36
C GLU A 13 18.08 -5.51 15.63
N LEU A 14 19.01 -4.65 16.00
CA LEU A 14 18.78 -3.24 16.27
C LEU A 14 18.25 -2.51 15.03
N VAL A 15 18.85 -2.72 13.87
CA VAL A 15 18.38 -2.15 12.59
C VAL A 15 16.99 -2.68 12.24
N THR A 16 16.75 -3.96 12.46
CA THR A 16 15.44 -4.57 12.21
C THR A 16 14.34 -3.97 13.09
N ILE A 17 14.60 -3.79 14.38
CA ILE A 17 13.65 -3.18 15.33
C ILE A 17 13.43 -1.71 14.96
N ALA A 18 14.49 -0.95 14.70
CA ALA A 18 14.40 0.45 14.31
C ALA A 18 13.59 0.63 13.02
N SER A 19 13.80 -0.23 12.01
CA SER A 19 13.07 -0.20 10.75
C SER A 19 11.56 -0.46 10.96
N LYS A 20 11.20 -1.39 11.83
CA LYS A 20 9.80 -1.66 12.18
C LYS A 20 9.16 -0.48 12.91
N ALA A 21 9.88 0.11 13.87
CA ALA A 21 9.40 1.27 14.61
C ALA A 21 9.16 2.48 13.69
N VAL A 22 10.13 2.82 12.83
CA VAL A 22 10.02 3.90 11.86
C VAL A 22 8.88 3.66 10.87
N ASN A 23 8.70 2.42 10.40
CA ASN A 23 7.60 2.10 9.49
C ASN A 23 6.23 2.38 10.13
N MET A 24 6.04 2.01 11.39
CA MET A 24 4.79 2.27 12.11
C MET A 24 4.60 3.77 12.40
N GLU A 25 5.65 4.48 12.79
CA GLU A 25 5.60 5.91 13.04
C GLU A 25 5.25 6.69 11.78
N VAL A 26 5.95 6.43 10.67
CA VAL A 26 5.71 7.08 9.39
C VAL A 26 4.29 6.84 8.90
N LEU A 27 3.79 5.60 8.97
CA LEU A 27 2.42 5.29 8.59
C LEU A 27 1.41 6.09 9.43
N SER A 28 1.61 6.14 10.75
CA SER A 28 0.74 6.89 11.66
C SER A 28 0.76 8.39 11.38
N MET A 29 1.95 8.96 11.14
CA MET A 29 2.12 10.38 10.78
C MET A 29 1.39 10.72 9.47
N PHE A 30 1.56 9.90 8.43
CA PHE A 30 0.87 10.12 7.16
C PHE A 30 -0.64 10.04 7.33
N GLN A 31 -1.15 9.07 8.06
CA GLN A 31 -2.59 8.95 8.32
C GLN A 31 -3.14 10.18 9.06
N ALA A 32 -2.42 10.66 10.06
CA ALA A 32 -2.83 11.85 10.82
C ALA A 32 -2.77 13.14 9.98
N ALA A 33 -1.77 13.29 9.10
CA ALA A 33 -1.57 14.49 8.30
C ALA A 33 -2.44 14.52 7.03
N ASN A 34 -2.90 13.39 6.53
CA ASN A 34 -3.59 13.30 5.24
C ASN A 34 -4.86 14.12 5.18
N ASP A 35 -5.69 14.12 6.23
CA ASP A 35 -6.93 14.89 6.23
C ASP A 35 -6.67 16.39 6.18
N SER A 36 -5.77 16.90 7.03
CA SER A 36 -5.42 18.33 7.05
C SER A 36 -4.80 18.80 5.72
N SER A 37 -3.94 17.96 5.13
CA SER A 37 -3.35 18.24 3.82
C SER A 37 -4.38 18.23 2.70
N TYR A 38 -5.31 17.28 2.73
CA TYR A 38 -6.44 17.20 1.80
C TYR A 38 -7.31 18.46 1.86
N GLN A 39 -7.66 18.92 3.06
CA GLN A 39 -8.44 20.15 3.25
C GLN A 39 -7.70 21.38 2.70
N LYS A 40 -6.39 21.49 2.92
CA LYS A 40 -5.59 22.57 2.33
C LYS A 40 -5.60 22.56 0.83
N LEU A 41 -5.40 21.40 0.20
CA LEU A 41 -5.41 21.28 -1.26
C LEU A 41 -6.72 21.76 -1.86
N ILE A 42 -7.86 21.45 -1.25
CA ILE A 42 -9.17 21.87 -1.74
C ILE A 42 -9.44 23.35 -1.45
N ASN A 43 -9.27 23.77 -0.21
CA ASN A 43 -9.74 25.07 0.26
C ASN A 43 -8.78 26.22 -0.09
N GLU A 44 -7.47 25.98 -0.04
CA GLU A 44 -6.45 27.01 -0.29
C GLU A 44 -5.91 26.98 -1.72
N HIS A 45 -5.84 25.80 -2.34
CA HIS A 45 -5.23 25.65 -3.67
C HIS A 45 -6.25 25.33 -4.78
N GLY A 46 -7.54 25.18 -4.46
CA GLY A 46 -8.61 24.94 -5.44
C GLY A 46 -8.48 23.61 -6.20
N VAL A 47 -7.78 22.63 -5.63
CA VAL A 47 -7.59 21.31 -6.26
C VAL A 47 -8.92 20.57 -6.33
N GLN A 48 -9.24 20.06 -7.51
CA GLN A 48 -10.43 19.24 -7.73
C GLN A 48 -10.05 17.76 -7.61
N MET A 49 -10.46 17.12 -6.54
CA MET A 49 -10.30 15.67 -6.39
C MET A 49 -11.32 14.95 -7.28
N ARG A 50 -10.83 14.08 -8.15
CA ARG A 50 -11.65 13.29 -9.07
C ARG A 50 -11.30 11.82 -8.98
N GLN A 51 -12.30 10.98 -9.14
CA GLN A 51 -12.10 9.54 -9.33
C GLN A 51 -12.02 9.24 -10.83
N LEU A 52 -11.06 8.41 -11.19
CA LEU A 52 -10.99 7.89 -12.55
C LEU A 52 -12.10 6.84 -12.76
N PRO A 53 -12.77 6.84 -13.91
CA PRO A 53 -13.79 5.84 -14.22
C PRO A 53 -13.21 4.41 -14.21
N ASP A 54 -14.02 3.43 -13.79
CA ASP A 54 -13.60 2.03 -13.73
C ASP A 54 -12.99 1.47 -15.02
N PRO A 55 -13.49 1.80 -16.23
CA PRO A 55 -12.85 1.37 -17.48
C PRO A 55 -11.41 1.86 -17.62
N VAL A 56 -11.12 3.09 -17.17
CA VAL A 56 -9.76 3.64 -17.21
C VAL A 56 -8.89 2.93 -16.20
N MET A 57 -9.37 2.70 -14.98
CA MET A 57 -8.64 1.97 -13.94
C MET A 57 -8.35 0.52 -14.36
N ASN A 58 -9.31 -0.14 -15.00
CA ASN A 58 -9.13 -1.49 -15.52
C ASN A 58 -8.08 -1.53 -16.64
N ALA A 59 -8.12 -0.57 -17.58
CA ALA A 59 -7.13 -0.49 -18.65
C ALA A 59 -5.72 -0.23 -18.10
N LEU A 60 -5.57 0.66 -17.12
CA LEU A 60 -4.30 0.92 -16.44
C LEU A 60 -3.78 -0.33 -15.72
N GLY A 61 -4.66 -1.04 -15.00
CA GLY A 61 -4.30 -2.28 -14.30
C GLY A 61 -3.83 -3.38 -15.25
N GLN A 62 -4.50 -3.55 -16.40
CA GLN A 62 -4.09 -4.50 -17.43
C GLN A 62 -2.72 -4.14 -18.03
N ARG A 63 -2.50 -2.89 -18.40
CA ARG A 63 -1.22 -2.42 -18.93
C ARG A 63 -0.08 -2.55 -17.92
N ALA A 64 -0.32 -2.22 -16.66
CA ALA A 64 0.66 -2.43 -15.60
C ALA A 64 1.03 -3.92 -15.47
N GLY A 65 0.04 -4.82 -15.52
CA GLY A 65 0.27 -6.26 -15.50
C GLY A 65 1.11 -6.74 -16.69
N GLU A 66 0.82 -6.27 -17.91
CA GLU A 66 1.57 -6.60 -19.12
C GLU A 66 3.03 -6.14 -19.02
N VAL A 67 3.27 -4.91 -18.57
CA VAL A 67 4.62 -4.36 -18.37
C VAL A 67 5.40 -5.15 -17.32
N CYS A 68 4.80 -5.41 -16.16
CA CYS A 68 5.44 -6.20 -15.12
C CYS A 68 5.75 -7.63 -15.60
N SER A 69 4.84 -8.24 -16.35
CA SER A 69 5.06 -9.58 -16.93
C SER A 69 6.20 -9.59 -17.95
N SER A 70 6.31 -8.56 -18.80
CA SER A 70 7.39 -8.47 -19.78
C SER A 70 8.75 -8.29 -19.12
N ILE A 71 8.85 -7.44 -18.09
CA ILE A 71 10.10 -7.25 -17.32
C ILE A 71 10.46 -8.55 -16.59
N ALA A 72 9.47 -9.21 -15.98
CA ALA A 72 9.71 -10.47 -15.28
C ALA A 72 10.20 -11.60 -16.20
N ALA A 73 9.88 -11.56 -17.48
CA ALA A 73 10.36 -12.55 -18.46
C ALA A 73 11.83 -12.40 -18.84
N GLU A 74 12.51 -11.33 -18.45
CA GLU A 74 13.91 -11.07 -18.83
C GLU A 74 14.91 -11.96 -18.07
N ASP A 75 14.57 -12.43 -16.87
CA ASP A 75 15.42 -13.32 -16.09
C ASP A 75 14.62 -14.27 -15.17
N PRO A 76 15.18 -15.46 -14.84
CA PRO A 76 14.48 -16.47 -14.03
C PRO A 76 14.14 -16.01 -12.60
N ILE A 77 14.92 -15.12 -11.98
CA ILE A 77 14.72 -14.64 -10.62
C ILE A 77 13.52 -13.69 -10.61
N SER A 78 13.49 -12.74 -11.54
CA SER A 78 12.35 -11.82 -11.72
C SER A 78 11.07 -12.58 -12.06
N GLN A 79 11.15 -13.62 -12.87
CA GLN A 79 10.00 -14.48 -13.20
C GLN A 79 9.47 -15.21 -11.96
N ALA A 80 10.34 -15.81 -11.16
CA ALA A 80 9.94 -16.49 -9.93
C ALA A 80 9.29 -15.51 -8.94
N LEU A 81 9.91 -14.34 -8.74
CA LEU A 81 9.37 -13.30 -7.86
C LEU A 81 7.98 -12.84 -8.32
N PHE A 82 7.83 -12.53 -9.60
CA PHE A 82 6.55 -12.09 -10.15
C PHE A 82 5.45 -13.16 -9.99
N SER A 83 5.78 -14.43 -10.22
CA SER A 83 4.85 -15.54 -10.03
C SER A 83 4.36 -15.62 -8.57
N HIS A 84 5.25 -15.50 -7.60
CA HIS A 84 4.89 -15.48 -6.18
C HIS A 84 4.03 -14.26 -5.82
N ILE A 85 4.33 -13.08 -6.37
CA ILE A 85 3.51 -11.88 -6.15
C ILE A 85 2.09 -12.08 -6.68
N VAL A 86 1.94 -12.64 -7.88
CA VAL A 86 0.61 -12.89 -8.50
C VAL A 86 -0.18 -13.94 -7.71
N GLU A 87 0.48 -15.00 -7.27
CA GLU A 87 -0.12 -16.04 -6.43
C GLU A 87 -0.58 -15.46 -5.09
N PHE A 88 0.30 -14.74 -4.39
CA PHE A 88 -0.04 -14.08 -3.13
C PHE A 88 -1.19 -13.09 -3.31
N ARG A 89 -1.15 -12.25 -4.34
CA ARG A 89 -2.24 -11.32 -4.66
C ARG A 89 -3.58 -12.05 -4.82
N SER A 90 -3.58 -13.16 -5.53
CA SER A 90 -4.80 -13.96 -5.75
C SER A 90 -5.35 -14.55 -4.45
N SER A 91 -4.48 -15.00 -3.55
CA SER A 91 -4.88 -15.55 -2.26
C SER A 91 -5.38 -14.48 -1.30
N ILE A 92 -4.67 -13.35 -1.20
CA ILE A 92 -5.00 -12.29 -0.23
C ILE A 92 -6.29 -11.53 -0.59
N LEU A 93 -6.65 -11.46 -1.88
CA LEU A 93 -7.88 -10.78 -2.30
C LEU A 93 -9.15 -11.34 -1.64
N ARG A 94 -9.20 -12.64 -1.37
CA ARG A 94 -10.33 -13.25 -0.66
C ARG A 94 -10.43 -12.73 0.76
N TRP A 95 -9.30 -12.66 1.47
CA TRP A 95 -9.23 -12.11 2.81
C TRP A 95 -9.55 -10.61 2.82
N THR A 96 -8.92 -9.83 1.97
CA THR A 96 -9.15 -8.38 1.85
C THR A 96 -10.62 -8.05 1.60
N ASN A 97 -11.30 -8.82 0.74
CA ASN A 97 -12.72 -8.60 0.48
C ASN A 97 -13.62 -8.88 1.69
N THR A 98 -13.22 -9.81 2.55
CA THR A 98 -14.00 -10.22 3.73
C THR A 98 -13.68 -9.35 4.96
N SER A 99 -12.44 -8.87 5.08
CA SER A 99 -11.94 -8.12 6.23
C SER A 99 -11.87 -6.61 5.98
N GLU A 100 -10.81 -6.17 5.32
CA GLU A 100 -10.48 -4.74 5.19
C GLU A 100 -11.53 -3.96 4.42
N LYS A 101 -11.99 -4.50 3.30
CA LYS A 101 -13.01 -3.85 2.49
C LYS A 101 -14.34 -3.71 3.24
N GLU A 102 -14.75 -4.75 3.96
CA GLU A 102 -15.96 -4.69 4.77
C GLU A 102 -15.81 -3.74 5.96
N TYR A 103 -14.64 -3.74 6.61
CA TYR A 103 -14.33 -2.78 7.67
C TYR A 103 -14.41 -1.33 7.16
N MET A 104 -13.81 -1.03 6.01
CA MET A 104 -13.88 0.31 5.42
C MET A 104 -15.31 0.69 5.02
N ARG A 105 -16.07 -0.26 4.48
CA ARG A 105 -17.49 -0.05 4.15
C ARG A 105 -18.29 0.30 5.40
N VAL A 106 -18.11 -0.44 6.48
CA VAL A 106 -18.83 -0.19 7.74
C VAL A 106 -18.46 1.16 8.35
N ARG A 107 -17.17 1.53 8.31
CA ARG A 107 -16.73 2.85 8.81
C ARG A 107 -17.35 4.04 8.08
N SER A 108 -17.73 3.87 6.83
CA SER A 108 -18.39 4.93 6.04
C SER A 108 -19.91 4.99 6.22
N LEU A 109 -20.50 4.12 7.05
CA LEU A 109 -21.92 4.21 7.39
C LEU A 109 -22.19 5.43 8.29
N PRO A 110 -23.38 6.05 8.14
CA PRO A 110 -23.72 7.27 8.87
C PRO A 110 -24.09 6.99 10.34
N PHE A 111 -23.12 6.51 11.11
CA PHE A 111 -23.30 6.33 12.55
C PHE A 111 -23.38 7.69 13.25
N THR A 112 -24.33 7.85 14.16
CA THR A 112 -24.39 9.01 15.05
C THR A 112 -23.77 8.62 16.39
N TYR A 113 -22.71 9.32 16.77
CA TYR A 113 -22.10 9.15 18.09
C TYR A 113 -22.68 10.21 19.03
N PRO A 114 -22.98 9.85 20.30
CA PRO A 114 -23.35 10.86 21.29
C PRO A 114 -22.24 11.89 21.41
N SER A 115 -22.62 13.17 21.48
CA SER A 115 -21.67 14.24 21.84
C SER A 115 -21.19 14.03 23.28
N ALA A 116 -19.89 14.16 23.51
CA ALA A 116 -19.32 14.15 24.84
C ALA A 116 -19.70 15.41 25.64
#